data_b320edac276f84e49efc17ed962e37ef
#
_entry.id   b320edac276f84e49efc17ed962e37ef
#
_cell.length_a   1.000
_cell.length_b   1.000
_cell.length_c   1.000
_cell.angle_alpha   90.00
_cell.angle_beta   90.00
_cell.angle_gamma   90.00
#
_symmetry.space_group_name_H-M   'P 1'
#
loop_
_entity.id
_entity.type
_entity.pdbx_description
1 polymer ?
#
loop_
_entity_poly.entity_id
_entity_poly.type
_entity_poly.pdbx_seq_one_letter_code
_entity_poly.pdbx_strand_id
1 'polypeptide(L)'
;MSDEDIEKILSKVDFDKMDGLIPVVVQDSTSDKVLMQAFMDREALRSTLKTGKAHYYSRGRGRLWRKGEESGHEQIVQEAILDCDMDSLLIKVVQVGVCCHTGEETCFHNPIYGRLRRGELDCRYLDGLYEVIMDRIRNPKSGSYVSNLTGKGLKRILRKIGEEAIELILAAEGGEDGLVHEASDLIFHLQVLLAFKGFSMRDVVYELEARHKAKTVKFRDEASGV
;
A
#
# COMPACT_ATOMS: atom_id res chain seq x y z
N MET A 1 9.77 -22.02 4.30
CA MET A 1 9.08 -22.66 5.46
C MET A 1 9.34 -24.15 5.41
N SER A 2 9.38 -24.82 6.59
CA SER A 2 9.47 -26.30 6.64
C SER A 2 8.12 -26.95 6.26
N ASP A 3 8.16 -28.20 5.77
CA ASP A 3 6.92 -28.92 5.42
C ASP A 3 6.03 -29.12 6.67
N GLU A 4 6.63 -29.27 7.87
CA GLU A 4 5.89 -29.36 9.16
C GLU A 4 5.15 -28.05 9.51
N ASP A 5 5.76 -26.90 9.29
CA ASP A 5 5.12 -25.60 9.53
C ASP A 5 3.97 -25.36 8.55
N ILE A 6 4.15 -25.77 7.30
CA ILE A 6 3.09 -25.70 6.29
C ILE A 6 1.89 -26.56 6.70
N GLU A 7 2.10 -27.80 7.14
CA GLU A 7 1.00 -28.65 7.60
C GLU A 7 0.26 -28.07 8.81
N LYS A 8 0.98 -27.45 9.75
CA LYS A 8 0.36 -26.76 10.89
C LYS A 8 -0.53 -25.58 10.45
N ILE A 9 -0.15 -24.87 9.39
CA ILE A 9 -0.98 -23.80 8.82
C ILE A 9 -2.20 -24.40 8.12
N LEU A 10 -1.98 -25.38 7.25
CA LEU A 10 -3.05 -26.03 6.48
C LEU A 10 -4.11 -26.69 7.39
N SER A 11 -3.73 -27.16 8.58
CA SER A 11 -4.67 -27.75 9.55
C SER A 11 -5.60 -26.72 10.21
N LYS A 12 -5.30 -25.43 10.13
CA LYS A 12 -6.14 -24.34 10.67
C LYS A 12 -7.17 -23.84 9.68
N VAL A 13 -7.00 -24.15 8.38
CA VAL A 13 -7.85 -23.63 7.30
C VAL A 13 -9.07 -24.51 7.14
N ASP A 14 -10.26 -23.91 7.17
CA ASP A 14 -11.52 -24.59 6.95
C ASP A 14 -11.83 -24.67 5.44
N PHE A 15 -11.36 -25.76 4.81
CA PHE A 15 -11.66 -26.03 3.41
C PHE A 15 -13.04 -26.66 3.21
N ASP A 16 -13.71 -27.15 4.26
CA ASP A 16 -14.92 -27.96 4.13
C ASP A 16 -16.15 -27.10 3.82
N LYS A 17 -16.16 -25.83 4.24
CA LYS A 17 -17.27 -24.91 3.99
C LYS A 17 -17.58 -24.67 2.49
N MET A 18 -16.59 -24.86 1.62
CA MET A 18 -16.72 -24.61 0.17
C MET A 18 -16.14 -25.76 -0.67
N ASP A 19 -16.52 -26.99 -0.33
CA ASP A 19 -16.20 -28.21 -1.09
C ASP A 19 -14.69 -28.35 -1.40
N GLY A 20 -13.84 -28.09 -0.42
CA GLY A 20 -12.39 -28.22 -0.54
C GLY A 20 -11.67 -26.96 -1.07
N LEU A 21 -12.38 -25.86 -1.26
CA LEU A 21 -11.81 -24.60 -1.72
C LEU A 21 -11.97 -23.49 -0.68
N ILE A 22 -11.05 -22.52 -0.72
CA ILE A 22 -11.21 -21.24 -0.03
C ILE A 22 -11.13 -20.09 -1.03
N PRO A 23 -11.94 -19.04 -0.89
CA PRO A 23 -11.78 -17.81 -1.65
C PRO A 23 -10.49 -17.09 -1.22
N VAL A 24 -9.81 -16.48 -2.18
CA VAL A 24 -8.57 -15.76 -1.96
C VAL A 24 -8.68 -14.36 -2.54
N VAL A 25 -8.59 -13.35 -1.70
CA VAL A 25 -8.44 -11.96 -2.11
C VAL A 25 -6.95 -11.67 -2.30
N VAL A 26 -6.60 -11.11 -3.45
CA VAL A 26 -5.21 -10.77 -3.78
C VAL A 26 -5.05 -9.26 -3.78
N GLN A 27 -4.14 -8.77 -2.96
CA GLN A 27 -3.87 -7.35 -2.77
C GLN A 27 -2.40 -7.05 -3.11
N ASP A 28 -2.15 -5.95 -3.77
CA ASP A 28 -0.78 -5.47 -3.98
C ASP A 28 -0.17 -5.03 -2.64
N SER A 29 1.02 -5.51 -2.31
CA SER A 29 1.68 -5.26 -1.02
C SER A 29 2.14 -3.82 -0.83
N THR A 30 2.30 -3.07 -1.92
CA THR A 30 2.76 -1.68 -1.89
C THR A 30 1.59 -0.72 -1.89
N SER A 31 0.61 -0.98 -2.77
CA SER A 31 -0.52 -0.10 -3.00
C SER A 31 -1.79 -0.49 -2.23
N ASP A 32 -1.85 -1.65 -1.54
CA ASP A 32 -3.05 -2.29 -0.98
C ASP A 32 -4.24 -2.37 -1.95
N LYS A 33 -4.00 -2.13 -3.24
CA LYS A 33 -5.01 -2.25 -4.29
C LYS A 33 -5.43 -3.71 -4.42
N VAL A 34 -6.72 -3.97 -4.41
CA VAL A 34 -7.22 -5.32 -4.69
C VAL A 34 -6.98 -5.62 -6.17
N LEU A 35 -6.19 -6.65 -6.44
CA LEU A 35 -5.75 -7.04 -7.78
C LEU A 35 -6.72 -8.02 -8.44
N MET A 36 -7.09 -9.06 -7.73
CA MET A 36 -8.00 -10.11 -8.21
C MET A 36 -8.59 -10.90 -7.07
N GLN A 37 -9.57 -11.74 -7.39
CA GLN A 37 -10.08 -12.79 -6.52
C GLN A 37 -9.92 -14.14 -7.24
N ALA A 38 -9.52 -15.15 -6.49
CA ALA A 38 -9.33 -16.52 -6.99
C ALA A 38 -9.75 -17.54 -5.92
N PHE A 39 -9.45 -18.82 -6.16
CA PHE A 39 -9.66 -19.90 -5.20
C PHE A 39 -8.38 -20.71 -5.02
N MET A 40 -8.18 -21.22 -3.82
CA MET A 40 -7.16 -22.20 -3.52
C MET A 40 -7.79 -23.45 -2.92
N ASP A 41 -7.33 -24.61 -3.33
CA ASP A 41 -7.46 -25.85 -2.60
C ASP A 41 -6.26 -26.03 -1.65
N ARG A 42 -6.25 -27.11 -0.90
CA ARG A 42 -5.16 -27.42 0.04
C ARG A 42 -3.78 -27.48 -0.67
N GLU A 43 -3.74 -27.98 -1.89
CA GLU A 43 -2.48 -28.13 -2.65
C GLU A 43 -2.00 -26.79 -3.21
N ALA A 44 -2.92 -25.92 -3.67
CA ALA A 44 -2.58 -24.58 -4.11
C ALA A 44 -2.00 -23.73 -2.98
N LEU A 45 -2.60 -23.79 -1.78
CA LEU A 45 -2.08 -23.09 -0.61
C LEU A 45 -0.73 -23.67 -0.18
N ARG A 46 -0.55 -24.99 -0.15
CA ARG A 46 0.72 -25.65 0.12
C ARG A 46 1.82 -25.16 -0.83
N SER A 47 1.55 -25.22 -2.12
CA SER A 47 2.49 -24.80 -3.17
C SER A 47 2.84 -23.32 -3.06
N THR A 48 1.87 -22.48 -2.72
CA THR A 48 2.07 -21.04 -2.47
C THR A 48 3.02 -20.82 -1.30
N LEU A 49 2.77 -21.44 -0.15
CA LEU A 49 3.59 -21.31 1.06
C LEU A 49 5.00 -21.88 0.88
N LYS A 50 5.14 -22.95 0.08
CA LYS A 50 6.43 -23.60 -0.20
C LYS A 50 7.30 -22.78 -1.12
N THR A 51 6.73 -22.18 -2.16
CA THR A 51 7.48 -21.49 -3.23
C THR A 51 7.56 -19.98 -3.04
N GLY A 52 6.68 -19.38 -2.23
CA GLY A 52 6.50 -17.93 -2.14
C GLY A 52 5.86 -17.32 -3.39
N LYS A 53 5.39 -18.12 -4.34
CA LYS A 53 4.69 -17.69 -5.55
C LYS A 53 3.23 -18.13 -5.49
N ALA A 54 2.32 -17.25 -5.90
CA ALA A 54 0.88 -17.55 -5.82
C ALA A 54 0.46 -18.67 -6.76
N HIS A 55 -0.13 -19.71 -6.20
CA HIS A 55 -0.78 -20.83 -6.89
C HIS A 55 -2.26 -20.82 -6.57
N TYR A 56 -3.08 -21.16 -7.53
CA TYR A 56 -4.53 -21.12 -7.42
C TYR A 56 -5.16 -22.40 -7.97
N TYR A 57 -6.41 -22.66 -7.59
CA TYR A 57 -7.23 -23.68 -8.20
C TYR A 57 -8.17 -23.06 -9.23
N SER A 58 -8.09 -23.52 -10.47
CA SER A 58 -8.97 -23.13 -11.54
C SER A 58 -10.25 -23.95 -11.50
N ARG A 59 -11.38 -23.37 -11.05
CA ARG A 59 -12.70 -24.03 -11.03
C ARG A 59 -13.14 -24.47 -12.42
N GLY A 60 -12.85 -23.66 -13.46
CA GLY A 60 -13.24 -23.97 -14.84
C GLY A 60 -12.41 -25.08 -15.50
N ARG A 61 -11.12 -25.22 -15.11
CA ARG A 61 -10.20 -26.23 -15.65
C ARG A 61 -10.04 -27.43 -14.73
N GLY A 62 -10.51 -27.35 -13.47
CA GLY A 62 -10.40 -28.41 -12.47
C GLY A 62 -8.95 -28.73 -12.09
N ARG A 63 -8.05 -27.74 -12.10
CA ARG A 63 -6.62 -27.97 -11.86
C ARG A 63 -5.92 -26.81 -11.14
N LEU A 64 -4.83 -27.17 -10.47
CA LEU A 64 -3.84 -26.22 -9.96
C LEU A 64 -3.20 -25.44 -11.12
N TRP A 65 -2.92 -24.15 -10.90
CA TRP A 65 -2.12 -23.32 -11.79
C TRP A 65 -1.35 -22.25 -11.01
N ARG A 66 -0.17 -21.91 -11.50
CA ARG A 66 0.63 -20.84 -10.92
C ARG A 66 0.37 -19.52 -11.66
N LYS A 67 0.17 -18.46 -10.93
CA LYS A 67 0.00 -17.13 -11.54
C LYS A 67 1.25 -16.76 -12.34
N GLY A 68 1.04 -16.41 -13.60
CA GLY A 68 2.12 -16.05 -14.51
C GLY A 68 2.85 -17.23 -15.17
N GLU A 69 2.37 -18.48 -15.05
CA GLU A 69 3.03 -19.64 -15.65
C GLU A 69 3.15 -19.55 -17.19
N GLU A 70 2.20 -18.85 -17.84
CA GLU A 70 2.21 -18.64 -19.30
C GLU A 70 2.64 -17.20 -19.65
N SER A 71 2.18 -16.20 -18.90
CA SER A 71 2.36 -14.78 -19.23
C SER A 71 3.63 -14.15 -18.65
N GLY A 72 4.27 -14.77 -17.67
CA GLY A 72 5.37 -14.18 -16.91
C GLY A 72 4.90 -13.17 -15.84
N HIS A 73 3.61 -12.84 -15.77
CA HIS A 73 3.05 -11.90 -14.79
C HIS A 73 2.83 -12.62 -13.44
N GLU A 74 3.91 -12.86 -12.73
CA GLU A 74 3.92 -13.59 -11.46
C GLU A 74 3.41 -12.75 -10.29
N GLN A 75 3.03 -13.44 -9.22
CA GLN A 75 2.69 -12.84 -7.92
C GLN A 75 3.60 -13.44 -6.85
N ILE A 76 4.45 -12.59 -6.26
CA ILE A 76 5.38 -12.98 -5.18
C ILE A 76 4.72 -12.64 -3.86
N VAL A 77 4.37 -13.67 -3.09
CA VAL A 77 3.64 -13.51 -1.82
C VAL A 77 4.54 -12.93 -0.75
N GLN A 78 4.08 -11.86 -0.10
CA GLN A 78 4.73 -11.21 1.03
C GLN A 78 4.04 -11.58 2.34
N GLU A 79 2.70 -11.60 2.35
CA GLU A 79 1.88 -11.93 3.50
C GLU A 79 0.72 -12.83 3.08
N ALA A 80 0.29 -13.70 3.99
CA ALA A 80 -0.90 -14.54 3.85
C ALA A 80 -1.67 -14.51 5.20
N ILE A 81 -2.92 -14.07 5.18
CA ILE A 81 -3.72 -13.76 6.36
C ILE A 81 -5.08 -14.46 6.21
N LEU A 82 -5.43 -15.32 7.15
CA LEU A 82 -6.76 -15.92 7.23
C LEU A 82 -7.74 -14.94 7.90
N ASP A 83 -8.99 -15.02 7.51
CA ASP A 83 -10.06 -14.27 8.17
C ASP A 83 -10.43 -14.86 9.54
N CYS A 84 -11.48 -14.32 10.17
CA CYS A 84 -11.82 -14.63 11.56
C CYS A 84 -12.33 -16.06 11.79
N ASP A 85 -12.91 -16.71 10.78
CA ASP A 85 -13.44 -18.07 10.84
C ASP A 85 -12.71 -19.06 9.91
N MET A 86 -11.52 -18.65 9.43
CA MET A 86 -10.50 -19.47 8.78
C MET A 86 -10.91 -20.07 7.42
N ASP A 87 -11.91 -19.52 6.74
CA ASP A 87 -12.45 -20.03 5.48
C ASP A 87 -12.16 -19.12 4.27
N SER A 88 -11.49 -17.97 4.50
CA SER A 88 -11.09 -17.03 3.45
C SER A 88 -9.66 -16.54 3.67
N LEU A 89 -8.94 -16.28 2.58
CA LEU A 89 -7.53 -15.86 2.61
C LEU A 89 -7.33 -14.52 1.92
N LEU A 90 -6.65 -13.61 2.60
CA LEU A 90 -6.03 -12.44 1.98
C LEU A 90 -4.54 -12.74 1.76
N ILE A 91 -4.06 -12.60 0.53
CA ILE A 91 -2.63 -12.58 0.25
C ILE A 91 -2.19 -11.21 -0.24
N LYS A 92 -1.10 -10.69 0.34
CA LYS A 92 -0.43 -9.49 -0.17
C LYS A 92 0.76 -9.91 -1.02
N VAL A 93 0.83 -9.37 -2.22
CA VAL A 93 1.81 -9.80 -3.23
C VAL A 93 2.54 -8.63 -3.85
N VAL A 94 3.77 -8.86 -4.29
CA VAL A 94 4.42 -8.03 -5.30
C VAL A 94 3.96 -8.55 -6.66
N GLN A 95 3.21 -7.74 -7.40
CA GLN A 95 2.74 -8.08 -8.74
C GLN A 95 3.82 -7.76 -9.77
N VAL A 96 4.25 -8.76 -10.54
CA VAL A 96 5.14 -8.57 -11.70
C VAL A 96 4.28 -8.32 -12.95
N GLY A 97 4.46 -7.16 -13.58
CA GLY A 97 3.63 -6.76 -14.73
C GLY A 97 2.17 -6.50 -14.36
N VAL A 98 1.25 -6.71 -15.29
CA VAL A 98 -0.19 -6.48 -15.08
C VAL A 98 -0.89 -7.72 -14.52
N CYS A 99 -1.90 -7.51 -13.66
CA CYS A 99 -2.61 -8.62 -13.04
C CYS A 99 -3.64 -9.25 -13.99
N CYS A 100 -4.41 -8.43 -14.69
CA CYS A 100 -5.51 -8.89 -15.53
C CYS A 100 -5.03 -9.38 -16.90
N HIS A 101 -5.67 -10.43 -17.44
CA HIS A 101 -5.41 -10.92 -18.80
C HIS A 101 -5.85 -9.94 -19.90
N THR A 102 -6.64 -8.93 -19.56
CA THR A 102 -7.03 -7.83 -20.46
C THR A 102 -5.99 -6.72 -20.56
N GLY A 103 -4.87 -6.82 -19.82
CA GLY A 103 -3.82 -5.79 -19.78
C GLY A 103 -4.03 -4.72 -18.70
N GLU A 104 -5.06 -4.85 -17.86
CA GLU A 104 -5.32 -3.92 -16.76
C GLU A 104 -4.56 -4.34 -15.49
N GLU A 105 -4.21 -3.36 -14.64
CA GLU A 105 -3.52 -3.59 -13.37
C GLU A 105 -4.31 -4.49 -12.40
N THR A 106 -5.64 -4.40 -12.45
CA THR A 106 -6.57 -5.13 -11.59
C THR A 106 -7.69 -5.76 -12.41
N CYS A 107 -8.24 -6.89 -11.93
CA CYS A 107 -9.45 -7.48 -12.50
C CYS A 107 -10.72 -6.67 -12.20
N PHE A 108 -10.68 -5.78 -11.21
CA PHE A 108 -11.82 -4.97 -10.77
C PHE A 108 -11.86 -3.62 -11.47
N HIS A 109 -12.06 -3.62 -12.79
CA HIS A 109 -12.08 -2.42 -13.63
C HIS A 109 -13.42 -2.16 -14.33
N ASN A 110 -14.48 -2.94 -14.02
CA ASN A 110 -15.82 -2.78 -14.58
C ASN A 110 -16.81 -2.32 -13.48
N PRO A 111 -17.04 -1.00 -13.30
CA PRO A 111 -17.94 -0.53 -12.26
C PRO A 111 -19.40 -0.81 -12.63
N ILE A 112 -20.16 -1.35 -11.69
CA ILE A 112 -21.62 -1.53 -11.82
C ILE A 112 -22.40 -0.46 -11.06
N TYR A 113 -21.73 0.28 -10.17
CA TYR A 113 -22.25 1.40 -9.41
C TYR A 113 -21.12 2.38 -9.09
N GLY A 114 -21.41 3.68 -9.09
CA GLY A 114 -20.39 4.72 -8.89
C GLY A 114 -19.53 4.92 -10.15
N ARG A 115 -18.43 5.63 -9.99
CA ARG A 115 -17.42 5.85 -11.05
C ARG A 115 -16.07 5.31 -10.61
N LEU A 116 -15.41 4.57 -11.50
CA LEU A 116 -13.98 4.34 -11.34
C LEU A 116 -13.28 5.70 -11.45
N ARG A 117 -12.69 6.17 -10.38
CA ARG A 117 -11.78 7.30 -10.45
C ARG A 117 -10.46 6.79 -11.06
N ARG A 118 -10.32 6.92 -12.38
CA ARG A 118 -9.02 6.73 -13.04
C ARG A 118 -8.08 7.78 -12.47
N GLY A 119 -7.01 7.33 -11.83
CA GLY A 119 -6.04 8.22 -11.18
C GLY A 119 -6.53 8.73 -9.82
N GLU A 120 -7.19 7.91 -9.00
CA GLU A 120 -7.25 8.22 -7.58
C GLU A 120 -5.83 8.47 -7.10
N LEU A 121 -5.57 9.75 -6.80
CA LEU A 121 -4.42 10.16 -6.05
C LEU A 121 -4.52 9.48 -4.69
N ASP A 122 -3.86 8.35 -4.58
CA ASP A 122 -3.71 7.63 -3.35
C ASP A 122 -2.78 8.45 -2.46
N CYS A 123 -3.12 8.61 -1.19
CA CYS A 123 -2.18 9.21 -0.24
C CYS A 123 -0.84 8.48 -0.21
N ARG A 124 -0.79 7.24 -0.70
CA ARG A 124 0.42 6.45 -1.00
C ARG A 124 1.29 7.02 -2.13
N TYR A 125 0.77 7.94 -2.94
CA TYR A 125 1.61 8.75 -3.82
C TYR A 125 2.72 9.46 -3.05
N LEU A 126 2.44 9.84 -1.82
CA LEU A 126 3.43 10.43 -0.92
C LEU A 126 4.56 9.46 -0.55
N ASP A 127 4.28 8.16 -0.44
CA ASP A 127 5.31 7.13 -0.23
C ASP A 127 6.20 6.99 -1.49
N GLY A 128 5.60 6.93 -2.67
CA GLY A 128 6.35 6.90 -3.93
C GLY A 128 7.20 8.16 -4.15
N LEU A 129 6.66 9.33 -3.80
CA LEU A 129 7.40 10.59 -3.83
C LEU A 129 8.58 10.59 -2.85
N TYR A 130 8.39 10.02 -1.65
CA TYR A 130 9.45 9.84 -0.68
C TYR A 130 10.61 9.01 -1.23
N GLU A 131 10.34 7.88 -1.89
CA GLU A 131 11.38 7.06 -2.51
C GLU A 131 12.17 7.81 -3.59
N VAL A 132 11.47 8.62 -4.40
CA VAL A 132 12.13 9.50 -5.38
C VAL A 132 13.03 10.53 -4.68
N ILE A 133 12.56 11.16 -3.60
CA ILE A 133 13.33 12.14 -2.82
C ILE A 133 14.57 11.46 -2.22
N MET A 134 14.41 10.28 -1.62
CA MET A 134 15.53 9.52 -1.04
C MET A 134 16.56 9.10 -2.09
N ASP A 135 16.12 8.66 -3.28
CA ASP A 135 17.05 8.38 -4.38
C ASP A 135 17.85 9.64 -4.77
N ARG A 136 17.21 10.81 -4.84
CA ARG A 136 17.90 12.06 -5.19
C ARG A 136 18.83 12.60 -4.10
N ILE A 137 18.60 12.23 -2.83
CA ILE A 137 19.51 12.51 -1.73
C ILE A 137 20.72 11.60 -1.79
N ARG A 138 20.50 10.28 -2.00
CA ARG A 138 21.56 9.26 -2.03
C ARG A 138 22.40 9.31 -3.32
N ASN A 139 21.73 9.55 -4.44
CA ASN A 139 22.28 9.55 -5.80
C ASN A 139 21.98 10.90 -6.48
N PRO A 140 22.69 12.00 -6.11
CA PRO A 140 22.42 13.33 -6.67
C PRO A 140 22.52 13.35 -8.19
N LYS A 141 21.50 13.95 -8.85
CA LYS A 141 21.44 14.06 -10.30
C LYS A 141 21.49 15.53 -10.72
N SER A 142 22.28 15.82 -11.75
CA SER A 142 22.30 17.14 -12.38
C SER A 142 20.90 17.50 -12.90
N GLY A 143 20.47 18.75 -12.68
CA GLY A 143 19.13 19.23 -13.05
C GLY A 143 18.00 18.83 -12.07
N SER A 144 18.26 17.98 -11.08
CA SER A 144 17.25 17.64 -10.06
C SER A 144 17.09 18.77 -9.04
N TYR A 145 15.86 19.23 -8.85
CA TYR A 145 15.51 20.22 -7.84
C TYR A 145 15.86 19.72 -6.42
N VAL A 146 15.46 18.47 -6.09
CA VAL A 146 15.74 17.86 -4.78
C VAL A 146 17.26 17.80 -4.52
N SER A 147 18.04 17.31 -5.50
CA SER A 147 19.50 17.24 -5.35
C SER A 147 20.14 18.61 -5.13
N ASN A 148 19.64 19.65 -5.82
CA ASN A 148 20.11 21.03 -5.64
C ASN A 148 19.70 21.58 -4.26
N LEU A 149 18.46 21.34 -3.83
CA LEU A 149 17.94 21.83 -2.56
C LEU A 149 18.68 21.22 -1.39
N THR A 150 18.83 19.90 -1.38
CA THR A 150 19.50 19.14 -0.32
C THR A 150 21.02 19.38 -0.29
N GLY A 151 21.63 19.56 -1.45
CA GLY A 151 23.05 19.95 -1.57
C GLY A 151 23.36 21.31 -0.97
N LYS A 152 22.39 22.23 -0.91
CA LYS A 152 22.52 23.52 -0.21
C LYS A 152 22.30 23.43 1.31
N GLY A 153 21.95 22.24 1.80
CA GLY A 153 21.86 21.90 3.21
C GLY A 153 20.58 22.36 3.92
N LEU A 154 20.51 22.01 5.20
CA LEU A 154 19.33 22.17 6.04
C LEU A 154 18.74 23.59 6.03
N LYS A 155 19.58 24.61 6.14
CA LYS A 155 19.12 26.02 6.18
C LYS A 155 18.29 26.39 4.96
N ARG A 156 18.66 25.89 3.77
CA ARG A 156 17.89 26.15 2.54
C ARG A 156 16.54 25.42 2.53
N ILE A 157 16.50 24.18 3.02
CA ILE A 157 15.27 23.41 3.16
C ILE A 157 14.30 24.13 4.10
N LEU A 158 14.77 24.52 5.29
CA LEU A 158 13.95 25.23 6.28
C LEU A 158 13.40 26.56 5.76
N ARG A 159 14.24 27.29 4.98
CA ARG A 159 13.79 28.54 4.36
C ARG A 159 12.66 28.29 3.37
N LYS A 160 12.76 27.23 2.54
CA LYS A 160 11.68 26.89 1.60
C LYS A 160 10.37 26.55 2.33
N ILE A 161 10.42 25.76 3.40
CA ILE A 161 9.22 25.47 4.19
C ILE A 161 8.57 26.76 4.73
N GLY A 162 9.38 27.71 5.20
CA GLY A 162 8.86 29.01 5.67
C GLY A 162 8.23 29.84 4.55
N GLU A 163 8.86 29.86 3.36
CA GLU A 163 8.34 30.51 2.15
C GLU A 163 6.96 29.91 1.80
N GLU A 164 6.86 28.59 1.62
CA GLU A 164 5.62 27.89 1.23
C GLU A 164 4.52 27.98 2.31
N ALA A 165 4.88 27.99 3.59
CA ALA A 165 3.91 28.18 4.65
C ALA A 165 3.26 29.57 4.63
N ILE A 166 4.03 30.61 4.29
CA ILE A 166 3.51 31.97 4.14
C ILE A 166 2.63 32.06 2.88
N GLU A 167 3.06 31.48 1.76
CA GLU A 167 2.31 31.47 0.50
C GLU A 167 0.97 30.74 0.68
N LEU A 168 0.94 29.62 1.40
CA LEU A 168 -0.30 28.91 1.77
C LEU A 168 -1.26 29.80 2.60
N ILE A 169 -0.74 30.57 3.58
CA ILE A 169 -1.56 31.48 4.39
C ILE A 169 -2.16 32.57 3.51
N LEU A 170 -1.37 33.16 2.63
CA LEU A 170 -1.83 34.20 1.72
C LEU A 170 -2.89 33.69 0.72
N ALA A 171 -2.67 32.47 0.20
CA ALA A 171 -3.65 31.82 -0.68
C ALA A 171 -4.97 31.55 0.04
N ALA A 172 -4.92 31.14 1.31
CA ALA A 172 -6.11 30.91 2.13
C ALA A 172 -6.89 32.20 2.44
N GLU A 173 -6.21 33.35 2.56
CA GLU A 173 -6.84 34.64 2.78
C GLU A 173 -7.41 35.25 1.48
N GLY A 174 -6.74 35.01 0.34
CA GLY A 174 -7.08 35.61 -0.96
C GLY A 174 -8.20 34.90 -1.74
N GLY A 175 -8.69 33.77 -1.28
CA GLY A 175 -9.68 32.94 -1.95
C GLY A 175 -9.18 31.51 -2.21
N GLU A 176 -10.02 30.66 -2.80
CA GLU A 176 -9.70 29.22 -2.97
C GLU A 176 -8.69 28.95 -4.13
N ASP A 177 -8.49 29.94 -5.01
CA ASP A 177 -7.57 29.83 -6.16
C ASP A 177 -6.13 29.75 -5.64
N GLY A 178 -5.46 28.61 -5.93
CA GLY A 178 -4.07 28.38 -5.54
C GLY A 178 -3.86 27.67 -4.21
N LEU A 179 -4.86 27.57 -3.32
CA LEU A 179 -4.73 26.96 -2.00
C LEU A 179 -4.15 25.53 -2.06
N VAL A 180 -4.67 24.68 -2.97
CA VAL A 180 -4.19 23.30 -3.15
C VAL A 180 -2.78 23.26 -3.71
N HIS A 181 -2.41 24.23 -4.54
CA HIS A 181 -1.05 24.35 -5.08
C HIS A 181 -0.05 24.62 -3.96
N GLU A 182 -0.29 25.66 -3.17
CA GLU A 182 0.61 26.04 -2.06
C GLU A 182 0.66 24.97 -0.96
N ALA A 183 -0.48 24.33 -0.68
CA ALA A 183 -0.51 23.17 0.23
C ALA A 183 0.36 22.01 -0.29
N SER A 184 0.35 21.76 -1.60
CA SER A 184 1.17 20.72 -2.22
C SER A 184 2.66 21.03 -2.13
N ASP A 185 3.05 22.29 -2.34
CA ASP A 185 4.43 22.74 -2.23
C ASP A 185 4.95 22.67 -0.79
N LEU A 186 4.12 23.04 0.17
CA LEU A 186 4.45 22.87 1.60
C LEU A 186 4.65 21.39 1.97
N ILE A 187 3.72 20.49 1.55
CA ILE A 187 3.83 19.06 1.80
C ILE A 187 5.08 18.48 1.14
N PHE A 188 5.39 18.88 -0.09
CA PHE A 188 6.60 18.45 -0.79
C PHE A 188 7.87 18.83 -0.03
N HIS A 189 8.01 20.10 0.37
CA HIS A 189 9.19 20.57 1.09
C HIS A 189 9.29 19.97 2.51
N LEU A 190 8.14 19.68 3.15
CA LEU A 190 8.09 18.95 4.41
C LEU A 190 8.64 17.51 4.24
N GLN A 191 8.23 16.81 3.15
CA GLN A 191 8.79 15.49 2.85
C GLN A 191 10.29 15.52 2.61
N VAL A 192 10.80 16.54 1.91
CA VAL A 192 12.25 16.70 1.70
C VAL A 192 12.97 16.90 3.04
N LEU A 193 12.41 17.68 3.97
CA LEU A 193 12.97 17.85 5.31
C LEU A 193 13.00 16.53 6.08
N LEU A 194 11.86 15.82 6.10
CA LEU A 194 11.76 14.54 6.80
C LEU A 194 12.77 13.53 6.26
N ALA A 195 12.83 13.36 4.93
CA ALA A 195 13.78 12.48 4.27
C ALA A 195 15.24 12.87 4.57
N PHE A 196 15.58 14.17 4.55
CA PHE A 196 16.90 14.68 4.90
C PHE A 196 17.29 14.37 6.36
N LYS A 197 16.30 14.23 7.25
CA LYS A 197 16.46 13.87 8.66
C LYS A 197 16.30 12.38 8.94
N GLY A 198 16.03 11.54 7.95
CA GLY A 198 15.85 10.10 8.09
C GLY A 198 14.46 9.68 8.56
N PHE A 199 13.46 10.54 8.42
CA PHE A 199 12.05 10.28 8.70
C PHE A 199 11.21 10.25 7.43
N SER A 200 9.98 9.75 7.52
CA SER A 200 9.00 9.69 6.45
C SER A 200 7.66 10.31 6.86
N MET A 201 6.73 10.47 5.93
CA MET A 201 5.35 10.86 6.28
C MET A 201 4.63 9.80 7.11
N ARG A 202 5.03 8.53 7.03
CA ARG A 202 4.48 7.46 7.89
C ARG A 202 4.74 7.74 9.37
N ASP A 203 5.94 8.23 9.71
CA ASP A 203 6.26 8.60 11.10
C ASP A 203 5.35 9.71 11.62
N VAL A 204 5.01 10.67 10.75
CA VAL A 204 4.05 11.75 11.08
C VAL A 204 2.64 11.18 11.28
N VAL A 205 2.21 10.27 10.42
CA VAL A 205 0.90 9.61 10.54
C VAL A 205 0.81 8.79 11.83
N TYR A 206 1.84 8.02 12.17
CA TYR A 206 1.90 7.26 13.42
C TYR A 206 1.80 8.17 14.65
N GLU A 207 2.49 9.31 14.64
CA GLU A 207 2.40 10.28 15.74
C GLU A 207 0.99 10.89 15.85
N LEU A 208 0.35 11.23 14.73
CA LEU A 208 -1.02 11.73 14.70
C LEU A 208 -2.02 10.70 15.23
N GLU A 209 -1.89 9.43 14.83
CA GLU A 209 -2.70 8.32 15.34
C GLU A 209 -2.51 8.12 16.85
N ALA A 210 -1.27 8.13 17.33
CA ALA A 210 -0.97 7.97 18.75
C ALA A 210 -1.63 9.08 19.58
N ARG A 211 -1.56 10.34 19.12
CA ARG A 211 -2.23 11.48 19.77
C ARG A 211 -3.75 11.35 19.75
N HIS A 212 -4.32 10.88 18.63
CA HIS A 212 -5.76 10.67 18.53
C HIS A 212 -6.24 9.58 19.50
N LYS A 213 -5.57 8.43 19.53
CA LYS A 213 -5.88 7.32 20.45
C LYS A 213 -5.76 7.76 21.91
N ALA A 214 -4.73 8.51 22.29
CA ALA A 214 -4.56 9.03 23.64
C ALA A 214 -5.70 9.99 24.08
N LYS A 215 -6.21 10.83 23.16
CA LYS A 215 -7.37 11.69 23.43
C LYS A 215 -8.65 10.87 23.60
N THR A 216 -8.88 9.87 22.77
CA THR A 216 -10.08 9.03 22.81
C THR A 216 -10.16 8.22 24.10
N VAL A 217 -9.04 7.76 24.65
CA VAL A 217 -8.98 7.08 25.96
C VAL A 217 -9.38 8.05 27.08
N LYS A 218 -8.80 9.26 27.11
CA LYS A 218 -9.17 10.28 28.12
C LYS A 218 -10.66 10.63 28.10
N PHE A 219 -11.26 10.83 26.93
CA PHE A 219 -12.71 11.10 26.83
C PHE A 219 -13.59 9.94 27.30
N ARG A 220 -13.14 8.68 27.12
CA ARG A 220 -13.87 7.51 27.64
C ARG A 220 -13.79 7.42 29.17
N ASP A 221 -12.62 7.67 29.74
CA ASP A 221 -12.42 7.64 31.19
C ASP A 221 -13.20 8.75 31.91
N GLU A 222 -13.28 9.94 31.30
CA GLU A 222 -14.11 11.06 31.81
C GLU A 222 -15.61 10.80 31.66
N ALA A 223 -16.04 10.07 30.63
CA ALA A 223 -17.46 9.71 30.41
C ALA A 223 -17.92 8.50 31.25
N SER A 224 -17.00 7.68 31.76
CA SER A 224 -17.29 6.53 32.64
C SER A 224 -17.15 6.84 34.14
N GLY A 225 -16.85 8.06 34.51
CA GLY A 225 -16.66 8.55 35.86
C GLY A 225 -17.94 9.20 36.46
N VAL A 226 -19.12 8.52 36.32
CA VAL A 226 -20.33 8.76 37.08
C VAL A 226 -20.76 7.50 37.76
#